data_f5191c6cff7e1594e083a8398b8637c1
#
_entry.id   f5191c6cff7e1594e083a8398b8637c1
#
_cell.length_a   1.000
_cell.length_b   1.000
_cell.length_c   1.000
_cell.angle_alpha   90.00
_cell.angle_beta   90.00
_cell.angle_gamma   90.00
#
_symmetry.space_group_name_H-M   'P 1'
#
loop_
_entity.id
_entity.type
_entity.pdbx_description
1 polymer ?
#
loop_
_entity_poly.entity_id
_entity_poly.type
_entity_poly.pdbx_seq_one_letter_code
_entity_poly.pdbx_strand_id
1 'polypeptide(L)'
;GHSQFEKIPMSVERQIAILRQQRKEILDGIRELKESHGDNFSRKQMERTKKSIEAKLEKLNDQSRKDDVVTFEELGIDRIFIDEAHYYKNLAAFSKMRNVGGISQTEAQKSSDLYMKCRYLDELTGGRGVVFATGTPISNTMVEMYTMQKYLQYGTLEKHGLLNFDAWASTFGETVTAIELAPEGTGYRAKTRFSRFYNLPELMSMFKEVADIQTADMLNLPVPRANYHNIVLKPSEQQKEMVAALGVRAERVRNRMVDSSEDNMLLITNDGRKLALDQRLLNPMLPDSDTGKVSACAENVYEIWQHTAEQRSTQMVFCDLSTP
;
A
#
# COMPACT_ATOMS: atom_id res chain seq x y z
N GLY A 1 -14.22 8.46 -9.68
CA GLY A 1 -12.95 7.79 -9.32
C GLY A 1 -12.81 7.62 -7.81
N HIS A 2 -11.83 6.85 -7.36
CA HIS A 2 -11.62 6.47 -5.95
C HIS A 2 -11.56 7.67 -5.00
N SER A 3 -10.86 8.75 -5.38
CA SER A 3 -10.75 9.97 -4.58
C SER A 3 -12.04 10.80 -4.48
N GLN A 4 -12.99 10.59 -5.37
CA GLN A 4 -14.30 11.24 -5.27
C GLN A 4 -15.24 10.45 -4.38
N PHE A 5 -15.13 9.12 -4.39
CA PHE A 5 -15.95 8.26 -3.55
C PHE A 5 -15.70 8.48 -2.05
N GLU A 6 -14.46 8.77 -1.67
CA GLU A 6 -14.06 9.16 -0.32
C GLU A 6 -14.80 10.42 0.21
N LYS A 7 -15.27 11.31 -0.70
CA LYS A 7 -15.97 12.54 -0.32
C LYS A 7 -17.43 12.35 0.08
N ILE A 8 -18.01 11.18 -0.16
CA ILE A 8 -19.35 10.83 0.30
C ILE A 8 -19.24 10.36 1.75
N PRO A 9 -19.69 11.14 2.74
CA PRO A 9 -19.47 10.78 4.14
C PRO A 9 -20.40 9.64 4.57
N MET A 10 -19.99 8.88 5.56
CA MET A 10 -20.86 8.05 6.38
C MET A 10 -21.52 8.90 7.44
N SER A 11 -22.69 8.49 7.93
CA SER A 11 -23.32 9.15 9.09
C SER A 11 -22.38 9.20 10.29
N VAL A 12 -22.47 10.26 11.09
CA VAL A 12 -21.62 10.45 12.28
C VAL A 12 -21.78 9.30 13.27
N GLU A 13 -22.98 8.81 13.44
CA GLU A 13 -23.32 7.69 14.31
C GLU A 13 -22.58 6.41 13.89
N ARG A 14 -22.54 6.11 12.59
CA ARG A 14 -21.83 4.95 12.04
C ARG A 14 -20.33 5.08 12.20
N GLN A 15 -19.78 6.24 11.89
CA GLN A 15 -18.36 6.50 12.09
C GLN A 15 -17.95 6.29 13.54
N ILE A 16 -18.75 6.81 14.49
CA ILE A 16 -18.53 6.64 15.94
C ILE A 16 -18.59 5.16 16.33
N ALA A 17 -19.58 4.42 15.83
CA ALA A 17 -19.74 2.99 16.17
C ALA A 17 -18.50 2.18 15.76
N ILE A 18 -18.02 2.37 14.55
CA ILE A 18 -16.85 1.66 14.01
C ILE A 18 -15.56 2.07 14.74
N LEU A 19 -15.37 3.36 14.99
CA LEU A 19 -14.21 3.83 15.75
C LEU A 19 -14.21 3.31 17.20
N ARG A 20 -15.36 3.15 17.83
CA ARG A 20 -15.49 2.52 19.15
C ARG A 20 -15.10 1.04 19.10
N GLN A 21 -15.49 0.33 18.05
CA GLN A 21 -15.09 -1.06 17.86
C GLN A 21 -13.57 -1.19 17.68
N GLN A 22 -12.96 -0.39 16.80
CA GLN A 22 -11.50 -0.34 16.62
C GLN A 22 -10.77 0.01 17.92
N ARG A 23 -11.30 0.96 18.69
CA ARG A 23 -10.76 1.31 20.00
C ARG A 23 -10.79 0.12 20.97
N LYS A 24 -11.86 -0.68 20.96
CA LYS A 24 -11.98 -1.88 21.77
C LYS A 24 -10.92 -2.91 21.40
N GLU A 25 -10.75 -3.20 20.10
CA GLU A 25 -9.71 -4.11 19.59
C GLU A 25 -8.31 -3.71 20.07
N ILE A 26 -7.99 -2.41 20.04
CA ILE A 26 -6.71 -1.87 20.51
C ILE A 26 -6.57 -2.02 22.04
N LEU A 27 -7.63 -1.75 22.79
CA LEU A 27 -7.61 -1.89 24.25
C LEU A 27 -7.39 -3.34 24.68
N ASP A 28 -8.00 -4.29 23.98
CA ASP A 28 -7.80 -5.72 24.23
C ASP A 28 -6.35 -6.11 23.93
N GLY A 29 -5.78 -5.63 22.81
CA GLY A 29 -4.36 -5.83 22.51
C GLY A 29 -3.40 -5.20 23.52
N ILE A 30 -3.71 -4.03 24.04
CA ILE A 30 -2.91 -3.39 25.11
C ILE A 30 -3.00 -4.21 26.42
N ARG A 31 -4.16 -4.77 26.77
CA ARG A 31 -4.35 -5.61 27.95
C ARG A 31 -3.51 -6.88 27.86
N GLU A 32 -3.59 -7.59 26.74
CA GLU A 32 -2.79 -8.78 26.50
C GLU A 32 -1.27 -8.50 26.56
N LEU A 33 -0.80 -7.36 26.03
CA LEU A 33 0.60 -6.96 26.13
C LEU A 33 1.02 -6.69 27.57
N LYS A 34 0.14 -6.19 28.42
CA LYS A 34 0.42 -5.98 29.85
C LYS A 34 0.51 -7.30 30.59
N GLU A 35 -0.42 -8.23 30.32
CA GLU A 35 -0.49 -9.54 30.96
C GLU A 35 0.70 -10.45 30.57
N SER A 36 1.13 -10.38 29.30
CA SER A 36 2.26 -11.14 28.77
C SER A 36 3.63 -10.53 29.06
N HIS A 37 3.73 -9.46 29.87
CA HIS A 37 4.95 -8.67 30.09
C HIS A 37 5.58 -8.22 28.77
N GLY A 38 4.72 -7.96 27.78
CA GLY A 38 5.11 -7.56 26.45
C GLY A 38 5.87 -6.23 26.41
N ASP A 39 6.50 -5.99 25.28
CA ASP A 39 7.40 -4.88 25.05
C ASP A 39 6.75 -3.48 25.23
N ASN A 40 7.45 -2.63 25.96
CA ASN A 40 7.03 -1.25 26.24
C ASN A 40 6.88 -0.38 24.97
N PHE A 41 7.64 -0.67 23.91
CA PHE A 41 7.55 0.09 22.66
C PHE A 41 6.25 -0.21 21.91
N SER A 42 5.91 -1.49 21.75
CA SER A 42 4.65 -1.93 21.11
C SER A 42 3.43 -1.38 21.86
N ARG A 43 3.49 -1.40 23.20
CA ARG A 43 2.46 -0.80 24.04
C ARG A 43 2.32 0.71 23.78
N LYS A 44 3.43 1.46 23.76
CA LYS A 44 3.41 2.90 23.47
C LYS A 44 2.85 3.22 22.08
N GLN A 45 3.12 2.37 21.10
CA GLN A 45 2.59 2.54 19.76
C GLN A 45 1.09 2.29 19.70
N MET A 46 0.58 1.24 20.34
CA MET A 46 -0.86 1.00 20.46
C MET A 46 -1.57 2.13 21.24
N GLU A 47 -0.94 2.65 22.30
CA GLU A 47 -1.46 3.81 23.03
C GLU A 47 -1.53 5.07 22.17
N ARG A 48 -0.58 5.30 21.25
CA ARG A 48 -0.63 6.40 20.26
C ARG A 48 -1.79 6.22 19.30
N THR A 49 -1.98 5.02 18.78
CA THR A 49 -3.11 4.70 17.88
C THR A 49 -4.45 4.87 18.58
N LYS A 50 -4.56 4.41 19.83
CA LYS A 50 -5.72 4.64 20.69
C LYS A 50 -6.02 6.14 20.83
N LYS A 51 -5.02 6.97 21.16
CA LYS A 51 -5.18 8.43 21.27
C LYS A 51 -5.63 9.06 19.95
N SER A 52 -5.12 8.58 18.82
CA SER A 52 -5.55 9.04 17.50
C SER A 52 -7.03 8.75 17.24
N ILE A 53 -7.50 7.55 17.60
CA ILE A 53 -8.91 7.19 17.49
C ILE A 53 -9.77 8.01 18.46
N GLU A 54 -9.32 8.22 19.67
CA GLU A 54 -10.04 9.05 20.67
C GLU A 54 -10.16 10.51 20.19
N ALA A 55 -9.12 11.08 19.60
CA ALA A 55 -9.17 12.41 19.00
C ALA A 55 -10.15 12.48 17.80
N LYS A 56 -10.19 11.43 16.96
CA LYS A 56 -11.19 11.34 15.88
C LYS A 56 -12.62 11.27 16.44
N LEU A 57 -12.85 10.49 17.50
CA LEU A 57 -14.14 10.38 18.17
C LEU A 57 -14.59 11.71 18.77
N GLU A 58 -13.70 12.44 19.44
CA GLU A 58 -13.97 13.75 20.02
C GLU A 58 -14.37 14.76 18.92
N LYS A 59 -13.59 14.80 17.83
CA LYS A 59 -13.88 15.66 16.68
C LYS A 59 -15.26 15.36 16.07
N LEU A 60 -15.64 14.09 15.94
CA LEU A 60 -16.93 13.68 15.40
C LEU A 60 -18.08 14.07 16.33
N ASN A 61 -17.91 13.93 17.64
CA ASN A 61 -18.90 14.35 18.62
C ASN A 61 -19.14 15.87 18.58
N ASP A 62 -18.11 16.68 18.30
CA ASP A 62 -18.25 18.12 18.15
C ASP A 62 -18.89 18.52 16.82
N GLN A 63 -18.70 17.71 15.76
CA GLN A 63 -19.27 17.95 14.43
C GLN A 63 -20.74 17.50 14.30
N SER A 64 -21.29 16.74 15.23
CA SER A 64 -22.68 16.24 15.20
C SER A 64 -23.76 17.34 15.13
N ARG A 65 -23.37 18.61 15.12
CA ARG A 65 -24.23 19.80 15.03
C ARG A 65 -24.15 20.53 13.69
N LYS A 66 -23.41 20.05 12.71
CA LYS A 66 -23.19 20.76 11.43
C LYS A 66 -23.34 19.84 10.24
N ASP A 67 -24.08 20.32 9.28
CA ASP A 67 -24.23 20.00 7.87
C ASP A 67 -25.23 18.90 7.48
N ASP A 68 -26.23 19.36 6.76
CA ASP A 68 -27.23 18.62 5.96
C ASP A 68 -26.54 18.06 4.69
N VAL A 69 -25.54 17.20 4.87
CA VAL A 69 -24.84 16.54 3.76
C VAL A 69 -25.41 15.14 3.60
N VAL A 70 -25.84 14.78 2.40
CA VAL A 70 -26.32 13.45 2.07
C VAL A 70 -25.24 12.41 2.41
N THR A 71 -25.56 11.48 3.27
CA THR A 71 -24.68 10.41 3.70
C THR A 71 -24.73 9.21 2.75
N PHE A 72 -23.74 8.31 2.86
CA PHE A 72 -23.70 7.10 2.05
C PHE A 72 -24.94 6.21 2.28
N GLU A 73 -25.41 6.14 3.51
CA GLU A 73 -26.61 5.39 3.89
C GLU A 73 -27.88 5.94 3.21
N GLU A 74 -27.99 7.26 3.12
CA GLU A 74 -29.15 7.92 2.49
C GLU A 74 -29.21 7.77 0.97
N LEU A 75 -28.08 7.40 0.34
CA LEU A 75 -28.09 7.07 -1.09
C LEU A 75 -28.84 5.79 -1.43
N GLY A 76 -29.18 4.96 -0.42
CA GLY A 76 -29.92 3.72 -0.62
C GLY A 76 -29.15 2.66 -1.42
N ILE A 77 -27.82 2.72 -1.42
CA ILE A 77 -26.96 1.76 -2.11
C ILE A 77 -26.92 0.48 -1.29
N ASP A 78 -27.18 -0.66 -1.93
CA ASP A 78 -27.09 -2.00 -1.33
C ASP A 78 -25.88 -2.80 -1.85
N ARG A 79 -25.26 -2.37 -2.94
CA ARG A 79 -24.06 -3.02 -3.52
C ARG A 79 -23.08 -2.02 -4.10
N ILE A 80 -21.79 -2.36 -3.95
CA ILE A 80 -20.70 -1.63 -4.60
C ILE A 80 -19.77 -2.59 -5.35
N PHE A 81 -19.32 -2.13 -6.53
CA PHE A 81 -18.33 -2.80 -7.34
C PHE A 81 -17.10 -1.90 -7.41
N ILE A 82 -15.95 -2.39 -6.99
CA ILE A 82 -14.71 -1.62 -6.90
C ILE A 82 -13.69 -2.26 -7.81
N ASP A 83 -13.42 -1.59 -8.91
CA ASP A 83 -12.32 -1.93 -9.80
C ASP A 83 -11.00 -1.41 -9.24
N GLU A 84 -9.91 -2.12 -9.51
CA GLU A 84 -8.58 -1.83 -8.98
C GLU A 84 -8.59 -1.72 -7.44
N ALA A 85 -9.25 -2.65 -6.77
CA ALA A 85 -9.44 -2.66 -5.32
C ALA A 85 -8.12 -2.67 -4.52
N HIS A 86 -7.00 -3.04 -5.16
CA HIS A 86 -5.67 -2.97 -4.54
C HIS A 86 -5.26 -1.55 -4.12
N TYR A 87 -5.90 -0.49 -4.64
CA TYR A 87 -5.69 0.88 -4.16
C TYR A 87 -6.13 1.11 -2.71
N TYR A 88 -6.92 0.19 -2.13
CA TYR A 88 -7.43 0.26 -0.76
C TYR A 88 -6.71 -0.67 0.23
N LYS A 89 -5.62 -1.28 -0.18
CA LYS A 89 -4.84 -2.22 0.63
C LYS A 89 -4.16 -1.60 1.86
N ASN A 90 -4.02 -0.28 1.94
CA ASN A 90 -3.40 0.42 3.06
C ASN A 90 -4.41 0.68 4.19
N LEU A 91 -4.96 -0.40 4.75
CA LEU A 91 -5.77 -0.40 5.97
C LEU A 91 -4.86 -0.77 7.15
N ALA A 92 -5.06 -0.12 8.29
CA ALA A 92 -4.23 -0.38 9.46
C ALA A 92 -4.36 -1.83 9.96
N ALA A 93 -3.23 -2.49 10.14
CA ALA A 93 -3.11 -3.76 10.82
C ALA A 93 -2.48 -3.52 12.20
N PHE A 94 -3.30 -3.56 13.26
CA PHE A 94 -2.79 -3.38 14.61
C PHE A 94 -2.04 -4.65 15.05
N SER A 95 -0.75 -4.51 15.34
CA SER A 95 0.13 -5.63 15.63
C SER A 95 1.07 -5.35 16.78
N LYS A 96 1.36 -6.39 17.55
CA LYS A 96 2.41 -6.44 18.59
C LYS A 96 3.80 -6.70 18.00
N MET A 97 3.88 -7.12 16.73
CA MET A 97 5.14 -7.47 16.07
C MET A 97 6.02 -6.23 15.88
N ARG A 98 7.29 -6.36 16.30
CA ARG A 98 8.29 -5.27 16.22
C ARG A 98 9.20 -5.45 15.02
N ASN A 99 9.56 -4.32 14.41
CA ASN A 99 10.59 -4.27 13.37
C ASN A 99 10.35 -5.25 12.21
N VAL A 100 9.09 -5.66 12.00
CA VAL A 100 8.70 -6.52 10.90
C VAL A 100 8.27 -5.66 9.73
N GLY A 101 9.03 -5.72 8.64
CA GLY A 101 8.70 -5.02 7.41
C GLY A 101 7.44 -5.59 6.76
N GLY A 102 6.62 -4.71 6.16
CA GLY A 102 5.38 -5.09 5.50
C GLY A 102 4.13 -4.96 6.35
N ILE A 103 4.25 -4.74 7.66
CA ILE A 103 3.10 -4.47 8.54
C ILE A 103 2.94 -2.95 8.66
N SER A 104 1.89 -2.40 8.06
CA SER A 104 1.54 -0.99 8.20
C SER A 104 0.61 -0.79 9.38
N GLN A 105 1.04 0.04 10.32
CA GLN A 105 0.20 0.47 11.45
C GLN A 105 -0.47 1.83 11.20
N THR A 106 -0.22 2.43 10.05
CA THR A 106 -0.91 3.62 9.54
C THR A 106 -1.88 3.23 8.44
N GLU A 107 -2.94 3.98 8.28
CA GLU A 107 -3.94 3.76 7.24
C GLU A 107 -4.07 4.97 6.33
N ALA A 108 -4.46 4.72 5.09
CA ALA A 108 -4.91 5.77 4.20
C ALA A 108 -6.37 6.11 4.51
N GLN A 109 -6.72 7.40 4.52
CA GLN A 109 -8.09 7.86 4.81
C GLN A 109 -9.11 7.18 3.90
N LYS A 110 -8.82 7.06 2.60
CA LYS A 110 -9.68 6.36 1.63
C LYS A 110 -9.92 4.88 1.98
N SER A 111 -8.93 4.21 2.57
CA SER A 111 -9.05 2.80 2.95
C SER A 111 -9.91 2.64 4.19
N SER A 112 -9.75 3.51 5.20
CA SER A 112 -10.62 3.46 6.38
C SER A 112 -12.05 3.90 6.07
N ASP A 113 -12.24 4.87 5.17
CA ASP A 113 -13.56 5.27 4.69
C ASP A 113 -14.26 4.12 3.96
N LEU A 114 -13.58 3.49 2.98
CA LEU A 114 -14.15 2.32 2.29
C LEU A 114 -14.45 1.18 3.25
N TYR A 115 -13.60 0.93 4.24
CA TYR A 115 -13.84 -0.11 5.23
C TYR A 115 -15.14 0.10 6.00
N MET A 116 -15.41 1.33 6.41
CA MET A 116 -16.67 1.68 7.07
C MET A 116 -17.89 1.40 6.17
N LYS A 117 -17.81 1.78 4.90
CA LYS A 117 -18.86 1.54 3.90
C LYS A 117 -19.08 0.04 3.64
N CYS A 118 -17.99 -0.73 3.53
CA CYS A 118 -18.07 -2.19 3.40
C CYS A 118 -18.75 -2.84 4.61
N ARG A 119 -18.38 -2.43 5.82
CA ARG A 119 -19.01 -2.92 7.05
C ARG A 119 -20.51 -2.64 7.10
N TYR A 120 -20.93 -1.44 6.70
CA TYR A 120 -22.34 -1.08 6.58
C TYR A 120 -23.08 -1.97 5.59
N LEU A 121 -22.50 -2.18 4.39
CA LEU A 121 -23.09 -3.02 3.36
C LEU A 121 -23.15 -4.50 3.77
N ASP A 122 -22.15 -5.00 4.47
CA ASP A 122 -22.15 -6.36 5.03
C ASP A 122 -23.30 -6.57 6.01
N GLU A 123 -23.53 -5.62 6.91
CA GLU A 123 -24.65 -5.65 7.84
C GLU A 123 -26.00 -5.59 7.12
N LEU A 124 -26.12 -4.73 6.10
CA LEU A 124 -27.34 -4.56 5.32
C LEU A 124 -27.71 -5.79 4.49
N THR A 125 -26.69 -6.46 3.92
CA THR A 125 -26.87 -7.49 2.87
C THR A 125 -26.51 -8.91 3.32
N GLY A 126 -26.07 -9.09 4.57
CA GLY A 126 -25.54 -10.36 5.05
C GLY A 126 -24.25 -10.80 4.36
N GLY A 127 -23.32 -9.85 4.12
CA GLY A 127 -22.01 -10.09 3.52
C GLY A 127 -22.01 -10.22 2.00
N ARG A 128 -23.01 -9.67 1.30
CA ARG A 128 -23.16 -9.78 -0.17
C ARG A 128 -23.16 -8.43 -0.89
N GLY A 129 -22.83 -7.34 -0.19
CA GLY A 129 -22.90 -5.98 -0.73
C GLY A 129 -21.62 -5.48 -1.39
N VAL A 130 -20.52 -6.22 -1.34
CA VAL A 130 -19.21 -5.73 -1.78
C VAL A 130 -18.58 -6.68 -2.78
N VAL A 131 -18.18 -6.13 -3.94
CA VAL A 131 -17.45 -6.87 -4.99
C VAL A 131 -16.18 -6.10 -5.33
N PHE A 132 -15.04 -6.77 -5.19
CA PHE A 132 -13.74 -6.24 -5.57
C PHE A 132 -13.24 -6.90 -6.85
N ALA A 133 -12.71 -6.10 -7.76
CA ALA A 133 -11.98 -6.57 -8.93
C ALA A 133 -10.55 -6.03 -8.88
N THR A 134 -9.56 -6.89 -9.07
CA THR A 134 -8.15 -6.51 -9.14
C THR A 134 -7.29 -7.60 -9.75
N GLY A 135 -6.30 -7.22 -10.57
CA GLY A 135 -5.27 -8.14 -11.05
C GLY A 135 -4.16 -8.41 -10.04
N THR A 136 -4.08 -7.64 -8.94
CA THR A 136 -2.99 -7.72 -7.95
C THR A 136 -3.49 -7.61 -6.51
N PRO A 137 -4.25 -8.59 -6.01
CA PRO A 137 -4.79 -8.55 -4.65
C PRO A 137 -3.68 -8.50 -3.59
N ILE A 138 -2.53 -9.10 -3.90
CA ILE A 138 -1.32 -9.09 -3.08
C ILE A 138 -0.16 -8.65 -3.98
N SER A 139 0.52 -7.57 -3.66
CA SER A 139 1.62 -7.04 -4.48
C SER A 139 2.92 -6.81 -3.70
N ASN A 140 2.85 -6.35 -2.45
CA ASN A 140 4.04 -5.95 -1.69
C ASN A 140 4.26 -6.77 -0.42
N THR A 141 3.19 -7.18 0.24
CA THR A 141 3.27 -7.87 1.54
C THR A 141 2.07 -8.79 1.74
N MET A 142 2.30 -9.88 2.47
CA MET A 142 1.26 -10.83 2.85
C MET A 142 0.15 -10.21 3.70
N VAL A 143 0.41 -9.10 4.37
CA VAL A 143 -0.60 -8.34 5.13
C VAL A 143 -1.75 -7.85 4.24
N GLU A 144 -1.49 -7.69 2.95
CA GLU A 144 -2.52 -7.31 1.98
C GLU A 144 -3.61 -8.38 1.85
N MET A 145 -3.26 -9.67 2.02
CA MET A 145 -4.23 -10.77 2.07
C MET A 145 -5.18 -10.64 3.27
N TYR A 146 -4.63 -10.40 4.45
CA TYR A 146 -5.44 -10.10 5.64
C TYR A 146 -6.36 -8.90 5.40
N THR A 147 -5.86 -7.85 4.78
CA THR A 147 -6.64 -6.67 4.45
C THR A 147 -7.81 -6.99 3.52
N MET A 148 -7.59 -7.78 2.47
CA MET A 148 -8.66 -8.23 1.58
C MET A 148 -9.71 -9.07 2.31
N GLN A 149 -9.27 -10.01 3.16
CA GLN A 149 -10.19 -10.78 4.00
C GLN A 149 -10.96 -9.89 4.99
N LYS A 150 -10.33 -8.86 5.53
CA LYS A 150 -10.99 -7.93 6.45
C LYS A 150 -12.12 -7.14 5.78
N TYR A 151 -11.99 -6.83 4.48
CA TYR A 151 -13.07 -6.23 3.69
C TYR A 151 -14.16 -7.23 3.30
N LEU A 152 -13.79 -8.44 2.91
CA LEU A 152 -14.69 -9.37 2.22
C LEU A 152 -15.18 -10.53 3.08
N GLN A 153 -14.49 -10.85 4.17
CA GLN A 153 -14.72 -12.01 5.01
C GLN A 153 -14.75 -11.67 6.52
N TYR A 154 -15.21 -10.48 6.87
CA TYR A 154 -15.20 -10.04 8.27
C TYR A 154 -15.87 -11.05 9.20
N GLY A 155 -17.08 -11.52 8.88
CA GLY A 155 -17.82 -12.50 9.68
C GLY A 155 -17.10 -13.86 9.79
N THR A 156 -16.44 -14.31 8.73
CA THR A 156 -15.62 -15.53 8.75
C THR A 156 -14.41 -15.37 9.67
N LEU A 157 -13.70 -14.25 9.56
CA LEU A 157 -12.58 -13.94 10.46
C LEU A 157 -13.02 -13.86 11.92
N GLU A 158 -14.17 -13.24 12.19
CA GLU A 158 -14.74 -13.14 13.55
C GLU A 158 -15.05 -14.52 14.11
N LYS A 159 -15.75 -15.36 13.34
CA LYS A 159 -16.15 -16.73 13.74
C LYS A 159 -14.93 -17.59 14.09
N HIS A 160 -13.81 -17.41 13.40
CA HIS A 160 -12.57 -18.16 13.62
C HIS A 160 -11.60 -17.50 14.61
N GLY A 161 -11.95 -16.35 15.20
CA GLY A 161 -11.07 -15.61 16.11
C GLY A 161 -9.87 -14.95 15.45
N LEU A 162 -9.96 -14.68 14.14
CA LEU A 162 -8.87 -14.17 13.29
C LEU A 162 -9.00 -12.68 12.96
N LEU A 163 -9.93 -11.96 13.60
CA LEU A 163 -10.09 -10.50 13.40
C LEU A 163 -8.87 -9.71 13.86
N ASN A 164 -8.17 -10.19 14.88
CA ASN A 164 -6.91 -9.60 15.30
C ASN A 164 -5.81 -10.02 14.33
N PHE A 165 -5.03 -9.05 13.84
CA PHE A 165 -3.96 -9.33 12.89
C PHE A 165 -2.92 -10.32 13.43
N ASP A 166 -2.55 -10.21 14.72
CA ASP A 166 -1.53 -11.10 15.30
C ASP A 166 -2.03 -12.55 15.39
N ALA A 167 -3.35 -12.75 15.64
CA ALA A 167 -3.96 -14.08 15.60
C ALA A 167 -3.96 -14.65 14.18
N TRP A 168 -4.34 -13.86 13.19
CA TRP A 168 -4.27 -14.24 11.78
C TRP A 168 -2.83 -14.54 11.34
N ALA A 169 -1.90 -13.67 11.71
CA ALA A 169 -0.48 -13.78 11.36
C ALA A 169 0.17 -15.03 11.97
N SER A 170 -0.18 -15.37 13.21
CA SER A 170 0.33 -16.60 13.86
C SER A 170 -0.22 -17.88 13.24
N THR A 171 -1.38 -17.80 12.58
CA THR A 171 -2.02 -18.95 11.93
C THR A 171 -1.51 -19.16 10.50
N PHE A 172 -1.27 -18.07 9.76
CA PHE A 172 -1.03 -18.13 8.31
C PHE A 172 0.31 -17.58 7.85
N GLY A 173 1.10 -17.01 8.73
CA GLY A 173 2.32 -16.35 8.32
C GLY A 173 3.54 -16.61 9.18
N GLU A 174 4.69 -16.47 8.54
CA GLU A 174 5.99 -16.61 9.15
C GLU A 174 6.84 -15.37 8.86
N THR A 175 7.58 -14.93 9.88
CA THR A 175 8.58 -13.87 9.70
C THR A 175 9.91 -14.47 9.30
N VAL A 176 10.57 -13.87 8.31
CA VAL A 176 11.89 -14.27 7.84
C VAL A 176 12.84 -13.10 8.01
N THR A 177 13.99 -13.37 8.62
CA THR A 177 15.09 -12.41 8.72
C THR A 177 16.11 -12.71 7.63
N ALA A 178 16.36 -11.74 6.76
CA ALA A 178 17.37 -11.82 5.72
C ALA A 178 18.40 -10.69 5.89
N ILE A 179 19.62 -10.96 5.43
CA ILE A 179 20.65 -9.92 5.31
C ILE A 179 20.47 -9.26 3.95
N GLU A 180 20.17 -7.97 3.96
CA GLU A 180 19.94 -7.16 2.75
C GLU A 180 21.02 -6.10 2.63
N LEU A 181 21.35 -5.72 1.40
CA LEU A 181 22.18 -4.54 1.15
C LEU A 181 21.43 -3.30 1.69
N ALA A 182 22.14 -2.44 2.39
CA ALA A 182 21.56 -1.20 2.89
C ALA A 182 21.13 -0.30 1.71
N PRO A 183 20.06 0.49 1.81
CA PRO A 183 19.54 1.33 0.71
C PRO A 183 20.56 2.29 0.14
N GLU A 184 21.50 2.73 0.97
CA GLU A 184 22.62 3.59 0.59
C GLU A 184 23.71 2.89 -0.23
N GLY A 185 23.58 1.57 -0.47
CA GLY A 185 24.55 0.77 -1.22
C GLY A 185 25.83 0.42 -0.45
N THR A 186 25.94 0.85 0.81
CA THR A 186 27.12 0.63 1.66
C THR A 186 26.76 -0.24 2.87
N GLY A 187 27.33 -1.45 2.93
CA GLY A 187 27.12 -2.38 4.04
C GLY A 187 25.83 -3.19 3.97
N TYR A 188 25.66 -4.05 4.97
CA TYR A 188 24.52 -4.97 5.07
C TYR A 188 23.75 -4.74 6.37
N ARG A 189 22.44 -5.00 6.32
CA ARG A 189 21.56 -4.95 7.49
C ARG A 189 20.68 -6.18 7.57
N ALA A 190 20.43 -6.65 8.77
CA ALA A 190 19.40 -7.67 9.01
C ALA A 190 18.01 -6.99 8.94
N LYS A 191 17.12 -7.54 8.11
CA LYS A 191 15.75 -7.07 7.97
C LYS A 191 14.79 -8.23 8.15
N THR A 192 13.92 -8.14 9.14
CA THR A 192 12.83 -9.10 9.35
C THR A 192 11.60 -8.63 8.56
N ARG A 193 11.01 -9.54 7.80
CA ARG A 193 9.79 -9.31 7.03
C ARG A 193 8.79 -10.41 7.30
N PHE A 194 7.52 -10.06 7.24
CA PHE A 194 6.42 -11.00 7.18
C PHE A 194 6.30 -11.45 5.71
N SER A 195 6.90 -12.59 5.34
CA SER A 195 7.16 -12.93 3.94
C SER A 195 6.90 -14.36 3.53
N ARG A 196 6.50 -15.24 4.44
CA ARG A 196 6.14 -16.61 4.11
C ARG A 196 4.72 -16.92 4.59
N PHE A 197 3.95 -17.58 3.73
CA PHE A 197 2.69 -18.18 4.14
C PHE A 197 2.96 -19.53 4.82
N TYR A 198 2.37 -19.68 5.98
CA TYR A 198 2.20 -20.94 6.67
C TYR A 198 0.75 -21.38 6.49
N ASN A 199 0.48 -22.69 6.52
CA ASN A 199 -0.89 -23.21 6.35
C ASN A 199 -1.66 -22.63 5.15
N LEU A 200 -0.95 -22.48 4.04
CA LEU A 200 -1.49 -21.88 2.80
C LEU A 200 -2.75 -22.58 2.26
N PRO A 201 -2.87 -23.93 2.32
CA PRO A 201 -4.07 -24.62 1.82
C PRO A 201 -5.34 -24.17 2.54
N GLU A 202 -5.30 -24.00 3.85
CA GLU A 202 -6.45 -23.55 4.65
C GLU A 202 -6.78 -22.07 4.37
N LEU A 203 -5.76 -21.20 4.32
CA LEU A 203 -5.93 -19.81 3.93
C LEU A 203 -6.59 -19.68 2.55
N MET A 204 -6.12 -20.46 1.58
CA MET A 204 -6.67 -20.45 0.22
C MET A 204 -8.08 -21.03 0.17
N SER A 205 -8.37 -22.04 0.99
CA SER A 205 -9.74 -22.59 1.10
C SER A 205 -10.70 -21.53 1.63
N MET A 206 -10.32 -20.82 2.70
CA MET A 206 -11.10 -19.72 3.23
C MET A 206 -11.32 -18.62 2.18
N PHE A 207 -10.25 -18.20 1.52
CA PHE A 207 -10.35 -17.08 0.57
C PHE A 207 -11.20 -17.43 -0.66
N LYS A 208 -11.14 -18.67 -1.13
CA LYS A 208 -11.97 -19.15 -2.26
C LYS A 208 -13.48 -19.17 -1.97
N GLU A 209 -13.90 -19.08 -0.71
CA GLU A 209 -15.32 -18.93 -0.38
C GLU A 209 -15.92 -17.63 -0.92
N VAL A 210 -15.09 -16.60 -1.10
CA VAL A 210 -15.50 -15.26 -1.52
C VAL A 210 -14.77 -14.75 -2.77
N ALA A 211 -13.80 -15.50 -3.29
CA ALA A 211 -12.95 -15.07 -4.41
C ALA A 211 -13.05 -16.02 -5.59
N ASP A 212 -13.35 -15.48 -6.76
CA ASP A 212 -13.09 -16.14 -8.05
C ASP A 212 -11.69 -15.76 -8.53
N ILE A 213 -10.80 -16.75 -8.63
CA ILE A 213 -9.39 -16.54 -8.98
C ILE A 213 -9.13 -17.12 -10.36
N GLN A 214 -8.83 -16.23 -11.30
CA GLN A 214 -8.50 -16.59 -12.67
C GLN A 214 -7.03 -16.23 -12.96
N THR A 215 -6.21 -17.23 -13.25
CA THR A 215 -4.81 -17.01 -13.65
C THR A 215 -4.68 -16.88 -15.16
N ALA A 216 -3.58 -16.30 -15.64
CA ALA A 216 -3.33 -16.15 -17.09
C ALA A 216 -3.44 -17.49 -17.84
N ASP A 217 -2.99 -18.58 -17.23
CA ASP A 217 -3.03 -19.92 -17.82
C ASP A 217 -4.47 -20.48 -17.95
N MET A 218 -5.38 -20.02 -17.08
CA MET A 218 -6.80 -20.43 -17.12
C MET A 218 -7.59 -19.64 -18.16
N LEU A 219 -7.17 -18.40 -18.46
CA LEU A 219 -7.96 -17.48 -19.25
C LEU A 219 -7.82 -17.69 -20.77
N ASN A 220 -6.84 -18.44 -21.23
CA ASN A 220 -6.63 -18.73 -22.67
C ASN A 220 -6.74 -17.49 -23.57
N LEU A 221 -6.23 -16.35 -23.11
CA LEU A 221 -6.35 -15.06 -23.79
C LEU A 221 -5.51 -15.04 -25.07
N PRO A 222 -5.97 -14.42 -26.16
CA PRO A 222 -5.21 -14.24 -27.37
C PRO A 222 -4.15 -13.15 -27.18
N VAL A 223 -3.15 -13.42 -26.35
CA VAL A 223 -2.03 -12.49 -26.13
C VAL A 223 -0.95 -12.66 -27.18
N PRO A 224 -0.43 -11.58 -27.76
CA PRO A 224 0.68 -11.66 -28.71
C PRO A 224 1.96 -12.16 -28.01
N ARG A 225 2.80 -12.82 -28.78
CA ARG A 225 4.13 -13.20 -28.28
C ARG A 225 4.95 -11.96 -28.02
N ALA A 226 5.40 -11.77 -26.77
CA ALA A 226 6.26 -10.66 -26.39
C ALA A 226 7.73 -10.97 -26.69
N ASN A 227 8.43 -10.02 -27.32
CA ASN A 227 9.87 -10.02 -27.46
C ASN A 227 10.42 -8.93 -26.53
N TYR A 228 11.28 -9.31 -25.60
CA TYR A 228 11.86 -8.38 -24.62
C TYR A 228 13.23 -7.92 -25.06
N HIS A 229 13.41 -6.59 -25.21
CA HIS A 229 14.68 -5.96 -25.54
C HIS A 229 15.08 -5.02 -24.40
N ASN A 230 16.15 -5.34 -23.69
CA ASN A 230 16.68 -4.51 -22.63
C ASN A 230 17.76 -3.57 -23.17
N ILE A 231 17.47 -2.27 -23.17
CA ILE A 231 18.44 -1.24 -23.55
C ILE A 231 19.13 -0.75 -22.27
N VAL A 232 20.41 -1.07 -22.12
CA VAL A 232 21.21 -0.71 -20.95
C VAL A 232 22.11 0.46 -21.30
N LEU A 233 21.95 1.56 -20.58
CA LEU A 233 22.71 2.79 -20.78
C LEU A 233 23.74 2.99 -19.66
N LYS A 234 24.88 3.58 -19.98
CA LYS A 234 25.90 3.94 -19.01
C LYS A 234 25.58 5.31 -18.39
N PRO A 235 25.71 5.48 -17.08
CA PRO A 235 25.51 6.77 -16.44
C PRO A 235 26.59 7.78 -16.87
N SER A 236 26.22 9.05 -16.99
CA SER A 236 27.17 10.15 -17.17
C SER A 236 28.03 10.36 -15.92
N GLU A 237 29.15 11.05 -16.03
CA GLU A 237 29.97 11.39 -14.86
C GLU A 237 29.20 12.26 -13.87
N GLN A 238 28.40 13.20 -14.35
CA GLN A 238 27.52 14.01 -13.51
C GLN A 238 26.51 13.17 -12.74
N GLN A 239 25.91 12.17 -13.40
CA GLN A 239 25.00 11.25 -12.70
C GLN A 239 25.70 10.46 -11.59
N LYS A 240 26.95 10.02 -11.84
CA LYS A 240 27.73 9.31 -10.81
C LYS A 240 28.02 10.20 -9.60
N GLU A 241 28.41 11.46 -9.83
CA GLU A 241 28.66 12.44 -8.76
C GLU A 241 27.37 12.71 -7.96
N MET A 242 26.23 12.88 -8.64
CA MET A 242 24.95 13.09 -8.00
C MET A 242 24.50 11.86 -7.19
N VAL A 243 24.74 10.63 -7.68
CA VAL A 243 24.47 9.39 -6.90
C VAL A 243 25.36 9.34 -5.66
N ALA A 244 26.64 9.70 -5.77
CA ALA A 244 27.52 9.78 -4.59
C ALA A 244 27.01 10.78 -3.56
N ALA A 245 26.51 11.95 -4.00
CA ALA A 245 25.91 12.94 -3.11
C ALA A 245 24.66 12.43 -2.40
N LEU A 246 23.79 11.64 -3.09
CA LEU A 246 22.65 10.97 -2.46
C LEU A 246 23.10 9.96 -1.39
N GLY A 247 24.20 9.23 -1.63
CA GLY A 247 24.82 8.34 -0.64
C GLY A 247 25.23 9.08 0.64
N VAL A 248 25.90 10.22 0.50
CA VAL A 248 26.30 11.08 1.65
C VAL A 248 25.07 11.56 2.42
N ARG A 249 24.02 12.00 1.73
CA ARG A 249 22.75 12.40 2.37
C ARG A 249 22.14 11.24 3.15
N ALA A 250 22.07 10.04 2.56
CA ALA A 250 21.53 8.84 3.20
C ALA A 250 22.30 8.48 4.48
N GLU A 251 23.62 8.61 4.47
CA GLU A 251 24.47 8.39 5.63
C GLU A 251 24.19 9.42 6.75
N ARG A 252 24.04 10.69 6.42
CA ARG A 252 23.67 11.73 7.39
C ARG A 252 22.31 11.46 8.05
N VAL A 253 21.32 11.06 7.27
CA VAL A 253 19.98 10.67 7.79
C VAL A 253 20.10 9.46 8.71
N ARG A 254 20.86 8.44 8.33
CA ARG A 254 21.08 7.23 9.13
C ARG A 254 21.72 7.56 10.48
N ASN A 255 22.71 8.45 10.48
CA ASN A 255 23.43 8.89 11.67
C ASN A 255 22.68 9.97 12.48
N ARG A 256 21.42 10.31 12.10
CA ARG A 256 20.58 11.32 12.74
C ARG A 256 21.26 12.71 12.82
N MET A 257 22.05 13.05 11.81
CA MET A 257 22.73 14.33 11.68
C MET A 257 21.86 15.42 11.03
N VAL A 258 20.67 15.04 10.57
CA VAL A 258 19.71 15.94 9.89
C VAL A 258 18.33 15.68 10.47
N ASP A 259 17.53 16.74 10.63
CA ASP A 259 16.12 16.58 11.01
C ASP A 259 15.32 15.92 9.89
N SER A 260 14.36 15.08 10.25
CA SER A 260 13.52 14.36 9.28
C SER A 260 12.61 15.27 8.45
N SER A 261 12.39 16.51 8.87
CA SER A 261 11.67 17.54 8.11
C SER A 261 12.54 18.21 7.04
N GLU A 262 13.87 18.23 7.23
CA GLU A 262 14.82 18.79 6.27
C GLU A 262 15.22 17.76 5.21
N ASP A 263 15.58 16.52 5.65
CA ASP A 263 15.94 15.44 4.75
C ASP A 263 15.58 14.06 5.36
N ASN A 264 15.20 13.13 4.50
CA ASN A 264 14.81 11.78 4.92
C ASN A 264 14.94 10.79 3.78
N MET A 265 14.92 9.48 4.09
CA MET A 265 15.09 8.41 3.09
C MET A 265 14.03 8.43 1.99
N LEU A 266 12.83 8.96 2.24
CA LEU A 266 11.77 9.06 1.22
C LEU A 266 12.14 10.11 0.16
N LEU A 267 12.61 11.29 0.60
CA LEU A 267 13.10 12.34 -0.30
C LEU A 267 14.29 11.85 -1.11
N ILE A 268 15.29 11.25 -0.46
CA ILE A 268 16.49 10.72 -1.12
C ILE A 268 16.13 9.65 -2.16
N THR A 269 15.21 8.74 -1.84
CA THR A 269 14.75 7.71 -2.78
C THR A 269 14.01 8.33 -3.97
N ASN A 270 13.17 9.34 -3.72
CA ASN A 270 12.48 10.06 -4.80
C ASN A 270 13.47 10.79 -5.71
N ASP A 271 14.46 11.46 -5.14
CA ASP A 271 15.53 12.12 -5.89
C ASP A 271 16.33 11.10 -6.70
N GLY A 272 16.65 9.94 -6.11
CA GLY A 272 17.31 8.84 -6.83
C GLY A 272 16.49 8.33 -8.01
N ARG A 273 15.17 8.21 -7.88
CA ARG A 273 14.29 7.82 -8.99
C ARG A 273 14.29 8.87 -10.10
N LYS A 274 14.21 10.16 -9.75
CA LYS A 274 14.30 11.26 -10.70
C LYS A 274 15.63 11.26 -11.45
N LEU A 275 16.73 11.16 -10.70
CA LEU A 275 18.07 11.09 -11.26
C LEU A 275 18.27 9.90 -12.20
N ALA A 276 17.70 8.75 -11.86
CA ALA A 276 17.76 7.55 -12.68
C ALA A 276 16.99 7.67 -13.99
N LEU A 277 15.99 8.55 -14.06
CA LEU A 277 15.26 8.84 -15.28
C LEU A 277 15.96 9.94 -16.08
N ASP A 278 16.12 11.12 -15.49
CA ASP A 278 16.75 12.28 -16.11
C ASP A 278 17.33 13.21 -15.02
N GLN A 279 18.63 13.54 -15.13
CA GLN A 279 19.31 14.43 -14.18
C GLN A 279 18.69 15.83 -14.09
N ARG A 280 18.04 16.30 -15.16
CA ARG A 280 17.35 17.60 -15.22
C ARG A 280 16.13 17.69 -14.31
N LEU A 281 15.55 16.56 -13.90
CA LEU A 281 14.47 16.54 -12.92
C LEU A 281 14.90 16.96 -11.50
N LEU A 282 16.22 16.92 -11.23
CA LEU A 282 16.80 17.44 -10.00
C LEU A 282 17.41 18.83 -10.18
N ASN A 283 18.05 19.06 -11.30
CA ASN A 283 18.67 20.34 -11.64
C ASN A 283 18.41 20.69 -13.11
N PRO A 284 17.41 21.56 -13.39
CA PRO A 284 17.04 21.95 -14.75
C PRO A 284 18.15 22.68 -15.54
N MET A 285 19.21 23.13 -14.85
CA MET A 285 20.36 23.82 -15.47
C MET A 285 21.36 22.85 -16.08
N LEU A 286 21.22 21.54 -15.81
CA LEU A 286 22.11 20.55 -16.39
C LEU A 286 21.79 20.35 -17.89
N PRO A 287 22.80 20.05 -18.73
CA PRO A 287 22.59 19.77 -20.13
C PRO A 287 21.81 18.48 -20.35
N ASP A 288 21.18 18.39 -21.52
CA ASP A 288 20.63 17.12 -21.98
C ASP A 288 21.76 16.11 -22.18
N SER A 289 21.44 14.86 -21.99
CA SER A 289 22.39 13.76 -22.18
C SER A 289 21.94 12.91 -23.36
N ASP A 290 22.72 12.92 -24.43
CA ASP A 290 22.47 12.09 -25.62
C ASP A 290 22.48 10.59 -25.28
N THR A 291 23.14 10.22 -24.16
CA THR A 291 23.16 8.85 -23.63
C THR A 291 22.15 8.63 -22.52
N GLY A 292 21.24 9.59 -22.31
CA GLY A 292 20.19 9.51 -21.28
C GLY A 292 19.04 8.56 -21.65
N LYS A 293 18.34 8.04 -20.65
CA LYS A 293 17.20 7.13 -20.86
C LYS A 293 16.09 7.75 -21.70
N VAL A 294 15.83 9.06 -21.50
CA VAL A 294 14.79 9.77 -22.25
C VAL A 294 15.16 9.86 -23.71
N SER A 295 16.40 10.25 -24.05
CA SER A 295 16.89 10.36 -25.41
C SER A 295 16.89 9.00 -26.11
N ALA A 296 17.44 7.96 -25.48
CA ALA A 296 17.42 6.61 -26.04
C ALA A 296 16.00 6.05 -26.23
N CYS A 297 15.07 6.37 -25.32
CA CYS A 297 13.68 6.00 -25.51
C CYS A 297 13.06 6.73 -26.71
N ALA A 298 13.31 8.02 -26.86
CA ALA A 298 12.80 8.82 -27.99
C ALA A 298 13.35 8.31 -29.34
N GLU A 299 14.64 8.00 -29.40
CA GLU A 299 15.27 7.41 -30.59
C GLU A 299 14.62 6.07 -30.95
N ASN A 300 14.50 5.17 -29.96
CA ASN A 300 13.88 3.86 -30.20
C ASN A 300 12.42 3.98 -30.66
N VAL A 301 11.65 4.89 -30.06
CA VAL A 301 10.26 5.18 -30.50
C VAL A 301 10.25 5.70 -31.95
N TYR A 302 11.17 6.59 -32.29
CA TYR A 302 11.26 7.14 -33.61
C TYR A 302 11.66 6.10 -34.67
N GLU A 303 12.65 5.26 -34.37
CA GLU A 303 13.07 4.15 -35.24
C GLU A 303 11.92 3.15 -35.49
N ILE A 304 11.22 2.74 -34.44
CA ILE A 304 10.06 1.84 -34.57
C ILE A 304 8.98 2.51 -35.41
N TRP A 305 8.72 3.79 -35.18
CA TRP A 305 7.73 4.53 -35.96
C TRP A 305 8.09 4.57 -37.45
N GLN A 306 9.35 4.84 -37.79
CA GLN A 306 9.81 4.82 -39.18
C GLN A 306 9.65 3.44 -39.83
N HIS A 307 10.09 2.38 -39.15
CA HIS A 307 10.04 1.00 -39.67
C HIS A 307 8.62 0.46 -39.81
N THR A 308 7.67 0.98 -39.04
CA THR A 308 6.28 0.51 -39.02
C THR A 308 5.31 1.52 -39.65
N ALA A 309 5.80 2.55 -40.33
CA ALA A 309 4.98 3.63 -40.89
C ALA A 309 3.91 3.11 -41.88
N GLU A 310 4.26 2.19 -42.76
CA GLU A 310 3.33 1.58 -43.72
C GLU A 310 2.23 0.75 -43.02
N GLN A 311 2.57 0.09 -41.93
CA GLN A 311 1.66 -0.73 -41.13
C GLN A 311 0.80 0.09 -40.17
N ARG A 312 1.12 1.39 -39.99
CA ARG A 312 0.47 2.30 -39.05
C ARG A 312 0.39 1.73 -37.63
N SER A 313 1.48 1.11 -37.17
CA SER A 313 1.54 0.52 -35.83
C SER A 313 1.48 1.59 -34.75
N THR A 314 0.89 1.24 -33.62
CA THR A 314 0.83 2.09 -32.42
C THR A 314 1.90 1.71 -31.42
N GLN A 315 2.36 2.69 -30.64
CA GLN A 315 3.32 2.47 -29.58
C GLN A 315 2.74 3.02 -28.27
N MET A 316 3.04 2.36 -27.16
CA MET A 316 2.72 2.84 -25.83
C MET A 316 4.02 3.05 -25.05
N VAL A 317 4.17 4.23 -24.45
CA VAL A 317 5.30 4.56 -23.58
C VAL A 317 4.80 4.69 -22.16
N PHE A 318 5.38 3.92 -21.25
CA PHE A 318 5.03 3.94 -19.83
C PHE A 318 6.12 4.68 -19.05
N CYS A 319 5.74 5.69 -18.28
CA CYS A 319 6.64 6.46 -17.45
C CYS A 319 5.96 6.77 -16.09
N ASP A 320 6.60 6.35 -14.99
CA ASP A 320 6.07 6.53 -13.64
C ASP A 320 6.36 7.90 -13.03
N LEU A 321 7.20 8.70 -13.69
CA LEU A 321 7.63 10.00 -13.20
C LEU A 321 7.36 11.08 -14.24
N SER A 322 7.12 12.30 -13.74
CA SER A 322 6.94 13.48 -14.60
C SER A 322 5.80 13.35 -15.62
N THR A 323 4.72 12.70 -15.20
CA THR A 323 3.46 12.75 -15.94
C THR A 323 2.91 14.15 -15.89
N PRO A 324 2.39 14.70 -17.00
CA PRO A 324 1.81 16.05 -17.05
C PRO A 324 0.61 16.22 -16.13
#